data_ff14f7beba7a3e32b4c86024f4312241
#
_entry.id   ff14f7beba7a3e32b4c86024f4312241
#
_cell.length_a   1.000
_cell.length_b   1.000
_cell.length_c   1.000
_cell.angle_alpha   90.00
_cell.angle_beta   90.00
_cell.angle_gamma   90.00
#
_symmetry.space_group_name_H-M   'P 1'
#
loop_
_entity.id
_entity.type
_entity.pdbx_description
1 polymer ?
#
loop_
_entity_poly.entity_id
_entity_poly.type
_entity_poly.pdbx_seq_one_letter_code
_entity_poly.pdbx_strand_id
1 'polypeptide(L)'
;MADPQNKSAVEYRMNSPQFVVPDVVSAAEYYRDVLGFRIRGHFLDPPIYAIVTRDSVEIHFGKADTGCASSPNIQRREGSIDAYIWVSDLDPLYAELKERGAKIVEPPTTQVYKCYEMIVEDGFSFRLAFGMDVSSRPDSSARS
;
A
#
# COMPACT_ATOMS: atom_id res chain seq x y z
N MET A 1 1.14 -33.26 11.50
CA MET A 1 1.81 -32.47 12.54
C MET A 1 1.20 -31.08 12.59
N ALA A 2 0.82 -30.63 13.77
CA ALA A 2 0.23 -29.30 13.90
C ALA A 2 1.30 -28.23 13.63
N ASP A 3 0.89 -27.17 12.94
CA ASP A 3 1.72 -25.98 12.78
C ASP A 3 2.06 -25.42 14.17
N PRO A 4 3.34 -25.17 14.48
CA PRO A 4 3.73 -24.57 15.75
C PRO A 4 2.97 -23.27 16.07
N GLN A 5 2.60 -22.50 15.04
CA GLN A 5 1.83 -21.27 15.22
C GLN A 5 0.43 -21.53 15.80
N ASN A 6 -0.14 -22.70 15.57
CA ASN A 6 -1.47 -23.04 16.07
C ASN A 6 -1.47 -23.42 17.55
N LYS A 7 -0.30 -23.53 18.17
CA LYS A 7 -0.18 -23.89 19.58
C LYS A 7 -0.21 -22.68 20.52
N SER A 8 -0.07 -21.48 19.99
CA SER A 8 -0.09 -20.27 20.78
C SER A 8 -1.52 -19.88 21.13
N ALA A 9 -1.73 -19.38 22.34
CA ALA A 9 -2.99 -18.76 22.74
C ALA A 9 -3.18 -17.39 22.10
N VAL A 10 -2.13 -16.82 21.50
CA VAL A 10 -2.16 -15.52 20.84
C VAL A 10 -2.14 -15.71 19.33
N GLU A 11 -3.04 -15.02 18.64
CA GLU A 11 -3.14 -15.01 17.19
C GLU A 11 -2.61 -13.69 16.65
N TYR A 12 -1.70 -13.75 15.68
CA TYR A 12 -1.31 -12.56 14.93
C TYR A 12 -2.37 -12.34 13.84
N ARG A 13 -3.00 -11.16 13.81
CA ARG A 13 -4.15 -10.92 12.92
C ARG A 13 -3.76 -10.18 11.66
N MET A 14 -3.07 -9.07 11.81
CA MET A 14 -2.61 -8.28 10.67
C MET A 14 -1.46 -7.39 11.12
N ASN A 15 -0.81 -6.79 10.17
CA ASN A 15 0.15 -5.73 10.44
C ASN A 15 -0.22 -4.50 9.64
N SER A 16 0.25 -3.34 10.08
CA SER A 16 0.02 -2.08 9.41
C SER A 16 1.34 -1.34 9.29
N PRO A 17 1.79 -1.02 8.08
CA PRO A 17 3.00 -0.21 7.95
C PRO A 17 2.74 1.21 8.46
N GLN A 18 3.77 1.85 8.97
CA GLN A 18 3.73 3.26 9.30
C GLN A 18 4.69 4.01 8.38
N PHE A 19 4.18 5.00 7.70
CA PHE A 19 4.99 5.90 6.89
C PHE A 19 5.12 7.22 7.64
N VAL A 20 6.36 7.66 7.83
CA VAL A 20 6.61 8.95 8.48
C VAL A 20 6.64 10.02 7.39
N VAL A 21 5.75 11.00 7.51
CA VAL A 21 5.53 12.04 6.50
C VAL A 21 5.53 13.41 7.17
N PRO A 22 5.86 14.48 6.43
CA PRO A 22 5.83 15.83 7.01
C PRO A 22 4.42 16.28 7.42
N ASP A 23 3.39 15.85 6.69
CA ASP A 23 2.00 16.29 6.91
C ASP A 23 1.07 15.08 6.79
N VAL A 24 0.57 14.62 7.95
CA VAL A 24 -0.28 13.42 7.99
C VAL A 24 -1.66 13.66 7.39
N VAL A 25 -2.17 14.89 7.43
CA VAL A 25 -3.46 15.21 6.84
C VAL A 25 -3.37 15.12 5.31
N SER A 26 -2.35 15.75 4.73
CA SER A 26 -2.14 15.69 3.28
C SER A 26 -1.91 14.26 2.80
N ALA A 27 -1.18 13.46 3.58
CA ALA A 27 -0.95 12.06 3.24
C ALA A 27 -2.26 11.27 3.23
N ALA A 28 -3.07 11.41 4.26
CA ALA A 28 -4.35 10.72 4.34
C ALA A 28 -5.29 11.13 3.19
N GLU A 29 -5.32 12.41 2.87
CA GLU A 29 -6.15 12.92 1.77
C GLU A 29 -5.68 12.39 0.42
N TYR A 30 -4.38 12.31 0.19
CA TYR A 30 -3.83 11.72 -1.03
C TYR A 30 -4.24 10.26 -1.19
N TYR A 31 -4.13 9.49 -0.12
CA TYR A 31 -4.54 8.08 -0.15
C TYR A 31 -6.04 7.92 -0.39
N ARG A 32 -6.86 8.82 0.16
CA ARG A 32 -8.30 8.83 -0.10
C ARG A 32 -8.60 9.16 -1.55
N ASP A 33 -8.04 10.24 -2.07
CA ASP A 33 -8.45 10.80 -3.35
C ASP A 33 -7.81 10.06 -4.53
N VAL A 34 -6.56 9.64 -4.39
CA VAL A 34 -5.79 9.04 -5.49
C VAL A 34 -5.75 7.50 -5.39
N LEU A 35 -5.65 6.95 -4.19
CA LEU A 35 -5.52 5.50 -4.02
C LEU A 35 -6.80 4.82 -3.55
N GLY A 36 -7.87 5.59 -3.34
CA GLY A 36 -9.19 5.04 -3.04
C GLY A 36 -9.35 4.51 -1.62
N PHE A 37 -8.49 4.93 -0.71
CA PHE A 37 -8.61 4.59 0.71
C PHE A 37 -9.67 5.45 1.38
N ARG A 38 -10.11 5.02 2.54
CA ARG A 38 -10.96 5.80 3.43
C ARG A 38 -10.11 6.29 4.60
N ILE A 39 -10.31 7.54 5.02
CA ILE A 39 -9.66 8.06 6.21
C ILE A 39 -10.40 7.51 7.42
N ARG A 40 -9.70 6.71 8.23
CA ARG A 40 -10.26 6.19 9.47
C ARG A 40 -10.25 7.25 10.56
N GLY A 41 -9.21 8.06 10.61
CA GLY A 41 -9.14 9.14 11.58
C GLY A 41 -7.84 9.91 11.53
N HIS A 42 -7.90 11.11 12.10
CA HIS A 42 -6.75 11.93 12.44
C HIS A 42 -6.70 12.02 13.97
N PHE A 43 -5.51 12.04 14.53
CA PHE A 43 -5.34 11.99 15.98
C PHE A 43 -4.54 13.16 16.48
N LEU A 44 -5.02 13.75 17.56
CA LEU A 44 -4.58 14.97 18.21
C LEU A 44 -4.90 16.23 17.40
N ASP A 45 -4.67 17.39 18.00
CA ASP A 45 -4.95 18.69 17.39
C ASP A 45 -3.82 19.66 17.74
N PRO A 46 -2.97 20.06 16.78
CA PRO A 46 -3.01 19.63 15.36
C PRO A 46 -2.66 18.14 15.19
N PRO A 47 -3.13 17.50 14.11
CA PRO A 47 -2.90 16.07 13.94
C PRO A 47 -1.43 15.70 13.77
N ILE A 48 -1.02 14.65 14.48
CA ILE A 48 0.32 14.08 14.36
C ILE A 48 0.31 12.63 13.89
N TYR A 49 -0.88 12.08 13.67
CA TYR A 49 -1.07 10.70 13.25
C TYR A 49 -2.34 10.60 12.42
N ALA A 50 -2.34 9.72 11.44
CA ALA A 50 -3.53 9.43 10.64
C ALA A 50 -3.54 7.96 10.25
N ILE A 51 -4.74 7.42 10.04
CA ILE A 51 -4.92 6.04 9.60
C ILE A 51 -5.87 6.03 8.41
N VAL A 52 -5.48 5.32 7.36
CA VAL A 52 -6.32 5.09 6.18
C VAL A 52 -6.53 3.60 6.00
N THR A 53 -7.71 3.24 5.49
CA THR A 53 -8.07 1.84 5.26
C THR A 53 -8.73 1.66 3.90
N ARG A 54 -8.48 0.52 3.29
CA ARG A 54 -9.24 0.05 2.13
C ARG A 54 -9.36 -1.47 2.27
N ASP A 55 -10.60 -1.95 2.36
CA ASP A 55 -10.87 -3.36 2.70
C ASP A 55 -10.11 -3.76 3.97
N SER A 56 -9.30 -4.80 3.93
CA SER A 56 -8.51 -5.26 5.08
C SER A 56 -7.17 -4.55 5.22
N VAL A 57 -6.82 -3.67 4.29
CA VAL A 57 -5.53 -2.99 4.30
C VAL A 57 -5.61 -1.71 5.11
N GLU A 58 -4.65 -1.53 5.99
CA GLU A 58 -4.58 -0.35 6.85
C GLU A 58 -3.15 0.20 6.80
N ILE A 59 -3.04 1.51 6.60
CA ILE A 59 -1.75 2.21 6.56
C ILE A 59 -1.81 3.36 7.55
N HIS A 60 -0.75 3.52 8.32
CA HIS A 60 -0.59 4.55 9.33
C HIS A 60 0.38 5.61 8.86
N PHE A 61 0.12 6.86 9.21
CA PHE A 61 1.02 7.97 8.97
C PHE A 61 1.40 8.60 10.30
N GLY A 62 2.69 8.72 10.55
CA GLY A 62 3.23 9.47 11.69
C GLY A 62 3.84 10.76 11.17
N LYS A 63 3.65 11.86 11.92
CA LYS A 63 4.24 13.13 11.54
C LYS A 63 5.74 13.11 11.83
N ALA A 64 6.54 13.48 10.83
CA ALA A 64 7.98 13.62 11.00
C ALA A 64 8.32 14.71 12.01
N ASP A 65 9.45 14.56 12.69
CA ASP A 65 9.97 15.62 13.53
C ASP A 65 10.28 16.86 12.68
N THR A 66 10.27 18.03 13.33
CA THR A 66 10.54 19.29 12.64
C THR A 66 11.89 19.22 11.91
N GLY A 67 11.86 19.58 10.64
CA GLY A 67 13.05 19.58 9.79
C GLY A 67 13.39 18.23 9.16
N CYS A 68 12.63 17.18 9.45
CA CYS A 68 12.84 15.87 8.84
C CYS A 68 11.93 15.68 7.64
N ALA A 69 12.45 15.04 6.61
CA ALA A 69 11.68 14.67 5.41
C ALA A 69 11.28 13.20 5.47
N SER A 70 10.38 12.79 4.58
CA SER A 70 10.08 11.38 4.35
C SER A 70 11.36 10.66 3.91
N SER A 71 11.51 9.40 4.34
CA SER A 71 12.68 8.59 4.03
C SER A 71 12.25 7.22 3.48
N PRO A 72 11.70 7.17 2.25
CA PRO A 72 11.28 5.91 1.66
C PRO A 72 12.48 5.01 1.34
N ASN A 73 12.22 3.70 1.25
CA ASN A 73 13.27 2.71 1.05
C ASN A 73 14.03 2.88 -0.26
N ILE A 74 13.41 3.47 -1.28
CA ILE A 74 14.06 3.71 -2.56
C ILE A 74 15.33 4.56 -2.42
N GLN A 75 15.40 5.39 -1.38
CA GLN A 75 16.59 6.22 -1.12
C GLN A 75 17.78 5.39 -0.65
N ARG A 76 17.55 4.18 -0.17
CA ARG A 76 18.61 3.31 0.37
C ARG A 76 18.88 2.09 -0.49
N ARG A 77 17.93 1.72 -1.33
CA ARG A 77 18.07 0.55 -2.20
C ARG A 77 17.27 0.78 -3.46
N GLU A 78 17.95 0.74 -4.61
CA GLU A 78 17.31 0.86 -5.92
C GLU A 78 16.29 -0.27 -6.11
N GLY A 79 15.11 0.08 -6.64
CA GLY A 79 14.04 -0.88 -6.89
C GLY A 79 13.27 -1.31 -5.66
N SER A 80 13.52 -0.70 -4.50
CA SER A 80 12.80 -1.05 -3.27
C SER A 80 11.38 -0.51 -3.25
N ILE A 81 10.55 -1.22 -2.47
CA ILE A 81 9.19 -0.79 -2.12
C ILE A 81 9.09 -0.62 -0.61
N ASP A 82 8.06 0.08 -0.17
CA ASP A 82 7.82 0.32 1.25
C ASP A 82 6.73 -0.59 1.80
N ALA A 83 5.81 -1.03 0.97
CA ALA A 83 4.78 -1.99 1.35
C ALA A 83 4.35 -2.80 0.14
N TYR A 84 4.01 -4.07 0.39
CA TYR A 84 3.45 -4.97 -0.62
C TYR A 84 2.02 -5.29 -0.23
N ILE A 85 1.08 -5.00 -1.12
CA ILE A 85 -0.34 -5.20 -0.89
C ILE A 85 -0.84 -6.27 -1.83
N TRP A 86 -1.34 -7.36 -1.27
CA TRP A 86 -1.96 -8.42 -2.05
C TRP A 86 -3.39 -8.01 -2.42
N VAL A 87 -3.73 -8.15 -3.71
CA VAL A 87 -5.05 -7.81 -4.23
C VAL A 87 -5.65 -9.01 -4.95
N SER A 88 -6.96 -9.03 -5.02
CA SER A 88 -7.69 -10.13 -5.68
C SER A 88 -7.64 -10.04 -7.20
N ASP A 89 -7.56 -8.85 -7.76
CA ASP A 89 -7.55 -8.64 -9.21
C ASP A 89 -6.84 -7.33 -9.53
N LEU A 90 -5.70 -7.43 -10.21
CA LEU A 90 -4.84 -6.28 -10.44
C LEU A 90 -5.31 -5.39 -11.57
N ASP A 91 -5.81 -5.95 -12.68
CA ASP A 91 -6.14 -5.15 -13.86
C ASP A 91 -7.22 -4.09 -13.59
N PRO A 92 -8.34 -4.41 -12.90
CA PRO A 92 -9.32 -3.38 -12.56
C PRO A 92 -8.75 -2.31 -11.62
N LEU A 93 -7.89 -2.70 -10.69
CA LEU A 93 -7.25 -1.73 -9.80
C LEU A 93 -6.32 -0.80 -10.58
N TYR A 94 -5.55 -1.34 -11.51
CA TYR A 94 -4.69 -0.53 -12.36
C TYR A 94 -5.51 0.52 -13.13
N ALA A 95 -6.62 0.11 -13.74
CA ALA A 95 -7.49 1.03 -14.46
C ALA A 95 -8.04 2.12 -13.53
N GLU A 96 -8.47 1.75 -12.33
CA GLU A 96 -8.99 2.71 -11.34
C GLU A 96 -7.91 3.71 -10.93
N LEU A 97 -6.73 3.24 -10.57
CA LEU A 97 -5.66 4.11 -10.08
C LEU A 97 -5.14 5.03 -11.18
N LYS A 98 -5.07 4.56 -12.42
CA LYS A 98 -4.74 5.40 -13.57
C LYS A 98 -5.75 6.53 -13.72
N GLU A 99 -7.03 6.22 -13.66
CA GLU A 99 -8.09 7.22 -13.78
C GLU A 99 -8.02 8.25 -12.65
N ARG A 100 -7.67 7.82 -11.44
CA ARG A 100 -7.51 8.72 -10.30
C ARG A 100 -6.25 9.57 -10.36
N GLY A 101 -5.37 9.32 -11.32
CA GLY A 101 -4.14 10.09 -11.48
C GLY A 101 -2.96 9.60 -10.65
N ALA A 102 -2.97 8.34 -10.23
CA ALA A 102 -1.85 7.76 -9.49
C ALA A 102 -0.58 7.72 -10.34
N LYS A 103 0.57 7.88 -9.68
CA LYS A 103 1.86 7.77 -10.35
C LYS A 103 2.25 6.30 -10.44
N ILE A 104 2.07 5.72 -11.62
CA ILE A 104 2.43 4.32 -11.89
C ILE A 104 3.92 4.30 -12.24
N VAL A 105 4.73 3.70 -11.37
CA VAL A 105 6.17 3.57 -11.59
C VAL A 105 6.46 2.39 -12.51
N GLU A 106 5.77 1.28 -12.27
CA GLU A 106 5.86 0.09 -13.09
C GLU A 106 4.45 -0.42 -13.35
N PRO A 107 4.01 -0.51 -14.62
CA PRO A 107 2.69 -1.05 -14.92
C PRO A 107 2.61 -2.54 -14.62
N PRO A 108 1.39 -3.12 -14.61
CA PRO A 108 1.25 -4.55 -14.30
C PRO A 108 2.16 -5.42 -15.16
N THR A 109 2.98 -6.22 -14.49
CA THR A 109 4.01 -7.04 -15.11
C THR A 109 4.09 -8.37 -14.37
N THR A 110 4.23 -9.46 -15.12
CA THR A 110 4.48 -10.77 -14.52
C THR A 110 5.96 -10.90 -14.21
N GLN A 111 6.26 -11.10 -12.93
CA GLN A 111 7.64 -11.26 -12.47
C GLN A 111 8.10 -12.71 -12.56
N VAL A 112 9.42 -12.91 -12.52
CA VAL A 112 10.01 -14.25 -12.59
C VAL A 112 9.58 -15.15 -11.43
N TYR A 113 9.20 -14.56 -10.32
CA TYR A 113 8.70 -15.29 -9.13
C TYR A 113 7.19 -15.54 -9.17
N LYS A 114 6.57 -15.40 -10.34
CA LYS A 114 5.18 -15.74 -10.62
C LYS A 114 4.14 -14.88 -9.90
N CYS A 115 4.49 -13.64 -9.64
CA CYS A 115 3.53 -12.62 -9.19
C CYS A 115 3.25 -11.64 -10.32
N TYR A 116 1.99 -11.29 -10.48
CA TYR A 116 1.53 -10.25 -11.40
C TYR A 116 1.34 -8.99 -10.58
N GLU A 117 2.18 -7.98 -10.80
CA GLU A 117 2.24 -6.84 -9.89
C GLU A 117 2.54 -5.53 -10.60
N MET A 118 2.18 -4.43 -9.95
CA MET A 118 2.51 -3.08 -10.36
C MET A 118 3.10 -2.31 -9.18
N ILE A 119 3.82 -1.23 -9.48
CA ILE A 119 4.38 -0.35 -8.45
C ILE A 119 3.83 1.05 -8.64
N VAL A 120 3.33 1.62 -7.54
CA VAL A 120 2.75 2.96 -7.49
C VAL A 120 3.55 3.78 -6.49
N GLU A 121 3.86 5.02 -6.83
CA GLU A 121 4.51 5.94 -5.91
C GLU A 121 3.48 6.94 -5.39
N ASP A 122 3.43 7.13 -4.08
CA ASP A 122 2.51 8.10 -3.48
C ASP A 122 3.06 9.53 -3.55
N GLY A 123 2.31 10.48 -3.03
CA GLY A 123 2.71 11.89 -3.06
C GLY A 123 3.89 12.23 -2.16
N PHE A 124 4.43 11.27 -1.43
CA PHE A 124 5.53 11.44 -0.48
C PHE A 124 6.72 10.55 -0.82
N SER A 125 6.72 10.00 -2.03
CA SER A 125 7.78 9.15 -2.59
C SER A 125 7.84 7.74 -2.02
N PHE A 126 6.87 7.34 -1.19
CA PHE A 126 6.75 5.93 -0.78
C PHE A 126 6.19 5.11 -1.94
N ARG A 127 6.70 3.89 -2.07
CA ARG A 127 6.30 2.98 -3.15
C ARG A 127 5.53 1.80 -2.62
N LEU A 128 4.36 1.58 -3.21
CA LEU A 128 3.49 0.45 -2.91
C LEU A 128 3.51 -0.50 -4.09
N ALA A 129 3.82 -1.77 -3.84
CA ALA A 129 3.59 -2.82 -4.82
C ALA A 129 2.21 -3.40 -4.57
N PHE A 130 1.43 -3.53 -5.63
CA PHE A 130 0.15 -4.25 -5.61
C PHE A 130 0.33 -5.49 -6.46
N GLY A 131 -0.01 -6.64 -5.92
CA GLY A 131 0.26 -7.89 -6.62
C GLY A 131 -0.73 -9.00 -6.32
N MET A 132 -0.68 -10.00 -7.19
CA MET A 132 -1.45 -11.22 -7.05
C MET A 132 -0.63 -12.37 -7.62
N ASP A 133 -0.93 -13.58 -7.16
CA ASP A 133 -0.33 -14.77 -7.74
C ASP A 133 -0.84 -14.93 -9.17
N VAL A 134 0.05 -15.29 -10.09
CA VAL A 134 -0.33 -15.48 -11.50
C VAL A 134 -1.43 -16.53 -11.64
N SER A 135 -1.38 -17.59 -10.82
CA SER A 135 -2.38 -18.66 -10.85
C SER A 135 -3.77 -18.19 -10.42
N SER A 136 -3.84 -17.09 -9.66
CA SER A 136 -5.11 -16.50 -9.21
C SER A 136 -5.67 -15.47 -10.18
N ARG A 137 -4.91 -15.14 -11.23
CA ARG A 137 -5.33 -14.13 -12.20
C ARG A 137 -6.52 -14.65 -13.02
N PRO A 138 -7.62 -13.89 -13.11
CA PRO A 138 -8.75 -14.28 -13.96
C PRO A 138 -8.32 -14.43 -15.41
N ASP A 139 -8.92 -15.40 -16.12
CA ASP A 139 -8.71 -15.55 -17.53
C ASP A 139 -9.17 -14.27 -18.25
N SER A 140 -8.33 -13.75 -19.15
CA SER A 140 -8.64 -12.54 -19.89
C SER A 140 -9.92 -12.69 -20.73
N SER A 141 -10.26 -13.90 -21.17
CA SER A 141 -11.48 -14.16 -21.92
C SER A 141 -12.73 -14.02 -21.05
N ALA A 142 -12.63 -14.12 -19.74
CA ALA A 142 -13.74 -13.94 -18.81
C ALA A 142 -14.00 -12.46 -18.50
N ARG A 143 -13.15 -11.57 -18.92
CA ARG A 143 -13.29 -10.12 -18.74
C ARG A 143 -13.89 -9.52 -20.00
N SER A 144 -15.13 -9.25 -19.96
CA SER A 144 -15.83 -8.60 -21.07
C SER A 144 -16.32 -7.20 -20.69
#